data_adb29db59fc9964d68ddd5fb296abf9f
#
_entry.id   adb29db59fc9964d68ddd5fb296abf9f
#
_cell.length_a   1.000
_cell.length_b   1.000
_cell.length_c   1.000
_cell.angle_alpha   90.00
_cell.angle_beta   90.00
_cell.angle_gamma   90.00
#
_symmetry.space_group_name_H-M   'P 1'
#
loop_
_entity.id
_entity.type
_entity.pdbx_description
1 polymer ?
#
loop_
_entity_poly.entity_id
_entity_poly.type
_entity_poly.pdbx_seq_one_letter_code
_entity_poly.pdbx_strand_id
1 'polypeptide(L)'
;TICDGETFNIQPTDNSPTEIVPVGTTYSWSAPVSNPAGAVTGGSEGASQASISQILANITDYPASLTYTVQSEYNGCKGEPFEVVITVNPTVGVDAIADQTLCNGDNTLAVNFSTTLSNNSNNVDEGEISYSWQNDNTDIGLAASGIGNIQSFTATNSTTGPITANITVTSVYTYNDVSCDGESATFSMTVNPSPLVEFSEDDQFITSGDTTVPVTLSSPTDGVTFTWTVAAEDGITGLTTTSGTDTIPAETLFNTTTEPLTVTYTAIATGDVGFDCEGLPTDYVVTVNPLAQVNPVNDQVVCNEENLLIEFTTNITGGTMTYTWT
;
A
#
# COMPACT_ATOMS: atom_id res chain seq x y z
N THR A 1 34.25 -8.00 -19.58
CA THR A 1 33.61 -7.11 -18.57
C THR A 1 33.17 -7.94 -17.37
N ILE A 2 33.28 -7.40 -16.17
CA ILE A 2 32.86 -8.00 -14.89
C ILE A 2 32.19 -6.91 -14.03
N CYS A 3 31.54 -7.31 -12.94
CA CYS A 3 31.01 -6.37 -11.93
C CYS A 3 32.07 -6.01 -10.89
N ASP A 4 31.87 -4.88 -10.20
CA ASP A 4 32.65 -4.49 -9.03
C ASP A 4 32.69 -5.61 -7.99
N GLY A 5 33.90 -5.87 -7.44
CA GLY A 5 34.13 -6.92 -6.46
C GLY A 5 34.16 -8.35 -7.02
N GLU A 6 33.93 -8.57 -8.32
CA GLU A 6 34.02 -9.90 -8.92
C GLU A 6 35.43 -10.35 -9.24
N THR A 7 35.57 -11.66 -9.37
CA THR A 7 36.81 -12.32 -9.80
C THR A 7 36.77 -12.56 -11.30
N PHE A 8 37.74 -12.06 -12.04
CA PHE A 8 37.98 -12.55 -13.40
C PHE A 8 39.00 -13.66 -13.42
N ASN A 9 38.91 -14.54 -14.41
CA ASN A 9 39.89 -15.59 -14.67
C ASN A 9 40.12 -15.71 -16.18
N ILE A 10 41.35 -15.44 -16.61
CA ILE A 10 41.76 -15.63 -18.01
C ILE A 10 42.82 -16.70 -18.05
N GLN A 11 42.49 -17.80 -18.68
CA GLN A 11 43.41 -18.92 -18.96
C GLN A 11 43.44 -19.15 -20.46
N PRO A 12 44.52 -18.79 -21.14
CA PRO A 12 44.68 -19.10 -22.56
C PRO A 12 44.61 -20.62 -22.81
N THR A 13 43.91 -21.00 -23.83
CA THR A 13 43.69 -22.41 -24.25
C THR A 13 44.27 -22.67 -25.61
N ASP A 14 44.71 -23.92 -25.86
CA ASP A 14 45.22 -24.34 -27.18
C ASP A 14 44.03 -24.57 -28.11
N ASN A 15 43.89 -23.78 -29.18
CA ASN A 15 42.91 -23.88 -30.24
C ASN A 15 43.65 -24.10 -31.61
N SER A 16 44.65 -25.00 -31.61
CA SER A 16 45.44 -25.32 -32.79
C SER A 16 44.61 -25.55 -34.03
N PRO A 17 44.94 -25.06 -35.24
CA PRO A 17 46.21 -24.40 -35.55
C PRO A 17 46.22 -22.88 -35.42
N THR A 18 45.13 -22.24 -35.00
CA THR A 18 45.00 -20.76 -34.96
C THR A 18 45.65 -20.15 -33.73
N GLU A 19 45.54 -20.81 -32.57
CA GLU A 19 46.11 -20.37 -31.29
C GLU A 19 46.86 -21.57 -30.69
N ILE A 20 48.19 -21.46 -30.57
CA ILE A 20 49.02 -22.54 -30.04
C ILE A 20 49.50 -22.17 -28.63
N VAL A 21 49.02 -22.94 -27.64
CA VAL A 21 49.40 -22.83 -26.25
C VAL A 21 50.02 -24.15 -25.77
N PRO A 22 51.33 -24.32 -25.85
CA PRO A 22 51.99 -25.55 -25.41
C PRO A 22 51.73 -25.83 -23.91
N VAL A 23 51.56 -27.11 -23.56
CA VAL A 23 51.38 -27.49 -22.15
C VAL A 23 52.62 -27.06 -21.33
N GLY A 24 52.38 -26.33 -20.24
CA GLY A 24 53.46 -25.74 -19.38
C GLY A 24 53.83 -24.32 -19.74
N THR A 25 53.11 -23.66 -20.67
CA THR A 25 53.27 -22.21 -20.89
C THR A 25 52.88 -21.47 -19.62
N THR A 26 53.71 -20.49 -19.24
CA THR A 26 53.47 -19.60 -18.11
C THR A 26 53.37 -18.14 -18.60
N TYR A 27 52.70 -17.32 -17.78
CA TYR A 27 52.44 -15.91 -18.07
C TYR A 27 53.00 -15.03 -16.96
N SER A 28 53.58 -13.91 -17.32
CA SER A 28 54.07 -12.89 -16.38
C SER A 28 53.58 -11.51 -16.83
N TRP A 29 53.30 -10.63 -15.88
CA TRP A 29 52.84 -9.28 -16.16
C TRP A 29 53.30 -8.33 -15.06
N SER A 30 53.57 -7.07 -15.41
CA SER A 30 53.83 -5.98 -14.45
C SER A 30 52.54 -5.51 -13.82
N ALA A 31 52.64 -4.63 -12.80
CA ALA A 31 51.45 -3.99 -12.20
C ALA A 31 50.56 -3.38 -13.30
N PRO A 32 49.29 -3.74 -13.37
CA PRO A 32 48.36 -3.29 -14.41
C PRO A 32 48.04 -1.80 -14.28
N VAL A 33 47.60 -1.20 -15.38
CA VAL A 33 47.30 0.25 -15.47
C VAL A 33 45.78 0.46 -15.47
N SER A 34 45.29 1.26 -14.52
CA SER A 34 43.88 1.65 -14.44
C SER A 34 43.56 2.84 -15.35
N ASN A 35 42.45 2.79 -16.06
CA ASN A 35 41.90 3.90 -16.83
C ASN A 35 40.39 4.11 -16.47
N PRO A 36 40.02 5.27 -15.89
CA PRO A 36 40.91 6.33 -15.42
C PRO A 36 41.87 5.90 -14.33
N ALA A 37 42.94 6.67 -14.16
CA ALA A 37 43.98 6.34 -13.18
C ALA A 37 43.42 6.20 -11.76
N GLY A 38 43.61 5.04 -11.13
CA GLY A 38 43.15 4.72 -9.79
C GLY A 38 41.66 4.35 -9.69
N ALA A 39 40.90 4.33 -10.78
CA ALA A 39 39.46 3.98 -10.79
C ALA A 39 39.23 2.49 -10.46
N VAL A 40 40.11 1.60 -10.91
CA VAL A 40 40.04 0.17 -10.63
C VAL A 40 41.23 -0.22 -9.71
N THR A 41 40.92 -0.96 -8.66
CA THR A 41 41.87 -1.48 -7.68
C THR A 41 41.81 -3.02 -7.63
N GLY A 42 42.73 -3.66 -6.86
CA GLY A 42 42.80 -5.12 -6.70
C GLY A 42 43.70 -5.82 -7.71
N GLY A 43 44.11 -5.14 -8.78
CA GLY A 43 45.09 -5.66 -9.73
C GLY A 43 46.52 -5.64 -9.17
N SER A 44 47.28 -6.70 -9.42
CA SER A 44 48.68 -6.83 -9.00
C SER A 44 49.52 -7.50 -10.10
N GLU A 45 50.86 -7.33 -10.02
CA GLU A 45 51.80 -8.05 -10.87
C GLU A 45 51.74 -9.57 -10.65
N GLY A 46 52.16 -10.33 -11.63
CA GLY A 46 52.27 -11.77 -11.54
C GLY A 46 53.47 -12.31 -12.33
N ALA A 47 54.05 -13.40 -11.84
CA ALA A 47 55.18 -14.05 -12.49
C ALA A 47 54.97 -15.57 -12.57
N SER A 48 55.23 -16.13 -13.76
CA SER A 48 55.19 -17.58 -14.02
C SER A 48 53.86 -18.25 -13.62
N GLN A 49 52.75 -17.60 -13.88
CA GLN A 49 51.39 -18.09 -13.58
C GLN A 49 50.79 -18.82 -14.78
N ALA A 50 49.89 -19.82 -14.55
CA ALA A 50 49.17 -20.51 -15.63
C ALA A 50 47.93 -19.69 -16.13
N SER A 51 47.44 -18.77 -15.31
CA SER A 51 46.27 -17.91 -15.61
C SER A 51 46.40 -16.58 -14.90
N ILE A 52 45.60 -15.60 -15.31
CA ILE A 52 45.42 -14.34 -14.59
C ILE A 52 44.07 -14.41 -13.90
N SER A 53 44.05 -14.43 -12.58
CA SER A 53 42.83 -14.45 -11.79
C SER A 53 42.97 -13.52 -10.58
N GLN A 54 42.13 -12.45 -10.56
CA GLN A 54 42.21 -11.44 -9.49
C GLN A 54 40.79 -10.91 -9.23
N ILE A 55 40.53 -10.40 -8.03
CA ILE A 55 39.33 -9.68 -7.65
C ILE A 55 39.59 -8.20 -7.91
N LEU A 56 38.70 -7.55 -8.68
CA LEU A 56 38.85 -6.13 -9.02
C LEU A 56 37.70 -5.34 -8.41
N ALA A 57 38.00 -4.16 -7.91
CA ALA A 57 37.01 -3.21 -7.43
C ALA A 57 37.07 -1.91 -8.24
N ASN A 58 35.88 -1.46 -8.68
CA ASN A 58 35.70 -0.17 -9.32
C ASN A 58 35.17 0.83 -8.28
N ILE A 59 35.97 1.84 -7.97
CA ILE A 59 35.60 2.88 -6.98
C ILE A 59 34.92 4.09 -7.59
N THR A 60 34.46 3.97 -8.83
CA THR A 60 33.75 5.03 -9.55
C THR A 60 32.29 4.61 -9.87
N ASP A 61 31.49 5.57 -10.31
CA ASP A 61 30.07 5.34 -10.67
C ASP A 61 29.90 5.05 -12.18
N TYR A 62 30.97 4.77 -12.90
CA TYR A 62 31.00 4.52 -14.34
C TYR A 62 31.96 3.37 -14.67
N PRO A 63 31.85 2.74 -15.84
CA PRO A 63 32.74 1.66 -16.24
C PRO A 63 34.20 2.15 -16.30
N ALA A 64 35.06 1.40 -15.66
CA ALA A 64 36.49 1.68 -15.68
C ALA A 64 37.23 0.41 -16.08
N SER A 65 38.48 0.57 -16.60
CA SER A 65 39.25 -0.57 -17.08
C SER A 65 40.59 -0.72 -16.41
N LEU A 66 41.05 -1.96 -16.38
CA LEU A 66 42.40 -2.33 -15.94
C LEU A 66 43.08 -3.07 -17.07
N THR A 67 44.28 -2.58 -17.51
CA THR A 67 45.03 -3.15 -18.61
C THR A 67 46.28 -3.84 -18.08
N TYR A 68 46.42 -5.12 -18.40
CA TYR A 68 47.57 -5.98 -18.12
C TYR A 68 48.40 -6.12 -19.40
N THR A 69 49.70 -5.82 -19.35
CA THR A 69 50.67 -6.19 -20.41
C THR A 69 51.30 -7.51 -20.04
N VAL A 70 50.88 -8.55 -20.76
CA VAL A 70 51.21 -9.96 -20.45
C VAL A 70 52.23 -10.52 -21.40
N GLN A 71 53.23 -11.22 -20.85
CA GLN A 71 54.25 -11.95 -21.61
C GLN A 71 54.16 -13.44 -21.33
N SER A 72 54.02 -14.25 -22.37
CA SER A 72 54.07 -15.70 -22.28
C SER A 72 55.52 -16.23 -22.31
N GLU A 73 55.77 -17.37 -21.66
CA GLU A 73 57.05 -18.06 -21.69
C GLU A 73 56.84 -19.57 -21.73
N TYR A 74 57.52 -20.26 -22.65
CA TYR A 74 57.57 -21.72 -22.75
C TYR A 74 59.00 -22.20 -22.97
N ASN A 75 59.47 -23.09 -22.08
CA ASN A 75 60.86 -23.63 -22.12
C ASN A 75 61.95 -22.53 -22.24
N GLY A 76 61.79 -21.41 -21.56
CA GLY A 76 62.71 -20.28 -21.58
C GLY A 76 62.60 -19.35 -22.82
N CYS A 77 61.71 -19.66 -23.75
CA CYS A 77 61.40 -18.83 -24.91
C CYS A 77 60.21 -17.91 -24.61
N LYS A 78 60.41 -16.59 -24.73
CA LYS A 78 59.41 -15.57 -24.51
C LYS A 78 58.66 -15.29 -25.81
N GLY A 79 57.33 -15.18 -25.71
CA GLY A 79 56.46 -14.68 -26.76
C GLY A 79 56.47 -13.17 -26.85
N GLU A 80 55.77 -12.61 -27.86
CA GLU A 80 55.51 -11.18 -27.92
C GLU A 80 54.52 -10.79 -26.82
N PRO A 81 54.71 -9.63 -26.15
CA PRO A 81 53.73 -9.12 -25.19
C PRO A 81 52.36 -8.84 -25.82
N PHE A 82 51.29 -9.12 -25.09
CA PHE A 82 49.95 -8.77 -25.49
C PHE A 82 49.18 -8.12 -24.32
N GLU A 83 48.12 -7.40 -24.64
CA GLU A 83 47.30 -6.72 -23.65
C GLU A 83 46.03 -7.51 -23.32
N VAL A 84 45.72 -7.53 -22.03
CA VAL A 84 44.43 -8.01 -21.52
C VAL A 84 43.76 -6.84 -20.82
N VAL A 85 42.61 -6.44 -21.32
CA VAL A 85 41.80 -5.34 -20.76
C VAL A 85 40.59 -5.89 -20.06
N ILE A 86 40.46 -5.60 -18.79
CA ILE A 86 39.26 -5.95 -17.97
C ILE A 86 38.50 -4.66 -17.70
N THR A 87 37.28 -4.59 -18.22
CA THR A 87 36.32 -3.54 -17.86
C THR A 87 35.57 -3.98 -16.62
N VAL A 88 35.47 -3.11 -15.62
CA VAL A 88 34.75 -3.34 -14.36
C VAL A 88 33.59 -2.36 -14.29
N ASN A 89 32.39 -2.89 -14.35
CA ASN A 89 31.16 -2.12 -14.18
C ASN A 89 30.97 -1.73 -12.71
N PRO A 90 30.47 -0.53 -12.41
CA PRO A 90 30.14 -0.15 -11.04
C PRO A 90 28.91 -0.91 -10.53
N THR A 91 28.76 -0.97 -9.20
CA THR A 91 27.48 -1.27 -8.54
C THR A 91 26.89 0.06 -8.05
N VAL A 92 25.62 0.30 -8.38
CA VAL A 92 24.98 1.60 -8.12
C VAL A 92 23.80 1.40 -7.19
N GLY A 93 23.87 1.93 -5.97
CA GLY A 93 22.78 1.83 -4.98
C GLY A 93 21.56 2.69 -5.34
N VAL A 94 20.42 2.35 -4.77
CA VAL A 94 19.18 3.11 -4.89
C VAL A 94 19.15 4.24 -3.86
N ASP A 95 18.75 5.45 -4.25
CA ASP A 95 18.57 6.57 -3.32
C ASP A 95 17.49 6.26 -2.28
N ALA A 96 17.59 6.91 -1.12
CA ALA A 96 16.61 6.73 -0.05
C ALA A 96 15.19 7.12 -0.50
N ILE A 97 14.22 6.26 -0.19
CA ILE A 97 12.81 6.40 -0.55
C ILE A 97 12.02 6.69 0.73
N ALA A 98 11.09 7.63 0.67
CA ALA A 98 10.24 7.96 1.81
C ALA A 98 9.12 6.91 1.99
N ASP A 99 8.83 6.58 3.25
CA ASP A 99 7.68 5.77 3.62
C ASP A 99 6.36 6.49 3.30
N GLN A 100 5.29 5.72 3.09
CA GLN A 100 3.94 6.24 2.89
C GLN A 100 2.98 5.63 3.91
N THR A 101 2.10 6.46 4.46
CA THR A 101 0.96 6.02 5.30
C THR A 101 -0.31 6.58 4.69
N LEU A 102 -1.30 5.71 4.46
CA LEU A 102 -2.52 6.02 3.72
C LEU A 102 -3.72 5.36 4.41
N CYS A 103 -4.92 5.78 4.04
CA CYS A 103 -6.15 5.08 4.38
C CYS A 103 -6.54 4.08 3.28
N ASN A 104 -7.28 3.07 3.65
CA ASN A 104 -7.91 2.16 2.70
C ASN A 104 -8.76 2.95 1.70
N GLY A 105 -8.54 2.71 0.41
CA GLY A 105 -9.21 3.41 -0.68
C GLY A 105 -8.48 4.66 -1.20
N ASP A 106 -7.45 5.17 -0.51
CA ASP A 106 -6.64 6.28 -0.99
C ASP A 106 -5.74 5.89 -2.15
N ASN A 107 -5.36 6.87 -2.97
CA ASN A 107 -4.34 6.67 -3.98
C ASN A 107 -2.96 6.96 -3.41
N THR A 108 -2.02 6.03 -3.61
CA THR A 108 -0.62 6.23 -3.24
C THR A 108 0.03 7.32 -4.09
N LEU A 109 1.10 7.91 -3.57
CA LEU A 109 2.00 8.67 -4.43
C LEU A 109 2.81 7.71 -5.30
N ALA A 110 3.07 8.10 -6.54
CA ALA A 110 3.99 7.37 -7.40
C ALA A 110 5.41 7.41 -6.81
N VAL A 111 6.13 6.28 -6.85
CA VAL A 111 7.51 6.20 -6.42
C VAL A 111 8.42 6.15 -7.64
N ASN A 112 9.20 7.20 -7.82
CA ASN A 112 10.21 7.27 -8.86
C ASN A 112 11.57 6.93 -8.24
N PHE A 113 12.17 5.84 -8.70
CA PHE A 113 13.47 5.42 -8.25
C PHE A 113 14.58 6.25 -8.90
N SER A 114 15.59 6.55 -8.14
CA SER A 114 16.81 7.24 -8.60
C SER A 114 18.04 6.64 -7.93
N THR A 115 19.18 6.94 -8.53
CA THR A 115 20.51 6.62 -8.00
C THR A 115 21.35 7.88 -8.08
N THR A 116 22.18 8.12 -7.08
CA THR A 116 23.14 9.21 -7.14
C THR A 116 24.39 8.73 -7.89
N LEU A 117 24.43 9.03 -9.18
CA LEU A 117 25.67 8.92 -9.95
C LEU A 117 26.42 10.26 -9.88
N SER A 118 27.68 10.25 -9.49
CA SER A 118 28.50 11.45 -9.61
C SER A 118 28.59 11.83 -11.09
N ASN A 119 28.16 13.06 -11.39
CA ASN A 119 28.23 13.58 -12.77
C ASN A 119 29.65 13.43 -13.33
N ASN A 120 29.82 12.42 -14.19
CA ASN A 120 31.06 12.23 -14.89
C ASN A 120 31.18 13.25 -16.01
N SER A 121 31.91 14.34 -15.78
CA SER A 121 32.20 15.38 -16.79
C SER A 121 33.07 14.90 -17.95
N ASN A 122 33.43 13.62 -18.01
CA ASN A 122 34.43 13.08 -18.97
C ASN A 122 33.82 12.33 -20.16
N ASN A 123 32.47 12.35 -20.35
CA ASN A 123 31.82 11.81 -21.53
C ASN A 123 32.14 10.32 -21.82
N VAL A 124 32.25 9.49 -20.76
CA VAL A 124 32.39 8.03 -20.89
C VAL A 124 31.00 7.47 -21.18
N ASP A 125 30.91 6.43 -21.98
CA ASP A 125 29.67 5.71 -22.25
C ASP A 125 29.01 5.32 -20.94
N GLU A 126 27.86 5.92 -20.64
CA GLU A 126 27.08 5.64 -19.47
C GLU A 126 26.29 4.35 -19.73
N GLY A 127 26.41 3.36 -18.85
CA GLY A 127 25.57 2.17 -18.91
C GLY A 127 24.09 2.50 -18.67
N GLU A 128 23.23 1.54 -18.87
CA GLU A 128 21.80 1.67 -18.60
C GLU A 128 21.50 1.27 -17.15
N ILE A 129 20.64 2.07 -16.47
CA ILE A 129 20.15 1.76 -15.14
C ILE A 129 18.67 1.35 -15.25
N SER A 130 18.38 0.20 -14.67
CA SER A 130 17.03 -0.29 -14.48
C SER A 130 16.79 -0.62 -13.02
N TYR A 131 15.51 -0.75 -12.64
CA TYR A 131 15.13 -1.08 -11.26
C TYR A 131 14.20 -2.29 -11.26
N SER A 132 14.38 -3.15 -10.29
CA SER A 132 13.44 -4.21 -9.95
C SER A 132 13.03 -4.06 -8.49
N TRP A 133 11.80 -4.43 -8.15
CA TRP A 133 11.33 -4.35 -6.78
C TRP A 133 10.50 -5.58 -6.39
N GLN A 134 10.49 -5.85 -5.09
CA GLN A 134 9.72 -6.91 -4.47
C GLN A 134 8.92 -6.32 -3.31
N ASN A 135 7.68 -6.76 -3.17
CA ASN A 135 6.73 -6.39 -2.14
C ASN A 135 6.41 -7.63 -1.30
N ASP A 136 6.59 -7.57 0.01
CA ASP A 136 6.37 -8.68 0.94
C ASP A 136 4.89 -8.85 1.36
N ASN A 137 4.03 -7.85 1.06
CA ASN A 137 2.61 -7.89 1.41
C ASN A 137 1.72 -7.31 0.29
N THR A 138 1.09 -8.17 -0.48
CA THR A 138 0.22 -7.77 -1.60
C THR A 138 -1.16 -7.26 -1.19
N ASP A 139 -1.55 -7.42 0.07
CA ASP A 139 -2.86 -7.00 0.57
C ASP A 139 -3.03 -5.48 0.57
N ILE A 140 -1.91 -4.73 0.47
CA ILE A 140 -1.93 -3.28 0.28
C ILE A 140 -2.41 -2.83 -1.12
N GLY A 141 -2.64 -3.76 -2.07
CA GLY A 141 -3.06 -3.46 -3.45
C GLY A 141 -1.91 -3.36 -4.46
N LEU A 142 -0.65 -3.52 -4.03
CA LEU A 142 0.53 -3.54 -4.90
C LEU A 142 0.89 -4.99 -5.27
N ALA A 143 1.28 -5.24 -6.52
CA ALA A 143 1.78 -6.53 -6.96
C ALA A 143 3.00 -7.02 -6.14
N ALA A 144 3.25 -8.33 -6.11
CA ALA A 144 4.37 -8.92 -5.36
C ALA A 144 5.75 -8.50 -5.88
N SER A 145 5.86 -8.07 -7.14
CA SER A 145 7.11 -7.60 -7.76
C SER A 145 6.84 -6.80 -9.03
N GLY A 146 7.83 -6.05 -9.48
CA GLY A 146 7.77 -5.32 -10.74
C GLY A 146 9.12 -4.78 -11.17
N ILE A 147 9.13 -4.09 -12.30
CA ILE A 147 10.29 -3.41 -12.88
C ILE A 147 9.97 -1.93 -13.11
N GLY A 148 11.01 -1.09 -13.04
CA GLY A 148 10.86 0.37 -13.16
C GLY A 148 10.12 0.99 -11.97
N ASN A 149 9.65 2.21 -12.12
CA ASN A 149 8.96 2.98 -11.10
C ASN A 149 7.62 2.36 -10.68
N ILE A 150 7.23 2.57 -9.43
CA ILE A 150 5.89 2.19 -8.96
C ILE A 150 4.94 3.34 -9.27
N GLN A 151 3.95 3.07 -10.12
CA GLN A 151 2.89 4.04 -10.42
C GLN A 151 1.94 4.17 -9.22
N SER A 152 1.24 5.30 -9.12
CA SER A 152 0.16 5.45 -8.16
C SER A 152 -0.89 4.36 -8.35
N PHE A 153 -1.31 3.75 -7.25
CA PHE A 153 -2.36 2.73 -7.20
C PHE A 153 -3.29 3.02 -6.01
N THR A 154 -4.47 2.41 -6.00
CA THR A 154 -5.40 2.51 -4.88
C THR A 154 -4.95 1.56 -3.77
N ALA A 155 -4.64 2.10 -2.60
CA ALA A 155 -4.28 1.32 -1.43
C ALA A 155 -5.48 0.53 -0.88
N THR A 156 -5.27 -0.71 -0.51
CA THR A 156 -6.33 -1.59 0.04
C THR A 156 -5.95 -2.13 1.41
N ASN A 157 -6.93 -2.21 2.30
CA ASN A 157 -6.82 -2.91 3.56
C ASN A 157 -8.22 -3.41 3.95
N SER A 158 -8.45 -4.71 3.87
CA SER A 158 -9.71 -5.37 4.23
C SER A 158 -9.74 -5.88 5.68
N THR A 159 -8.71 -5.59 6.47
CA THR A 159 -8.61 -6.00 7.88
C THR A 159 -9.12 -4.90 8.81
N THR A 160 -9.17 -5.19 10.10
CA THR A 160 -9.58 -4.24 11.14
C THR A 160 -8.41 -3.47 11.76
N GLY A 161 -7.17 -3.78 11.38
CA GLY A 161 -5.96 -3.10 11.85
C GLY A 161 -5.07 -2.62 10.70
N PRO A 162 -4.06 -1.77 10.96
CA PRO A 162 -3.11 -1.35 9.95
C PRO A 162 -2.33 -2.54 9.37
N ILE A 163 -2.11 -2.54 8.06
CA ILE A 163 -1.21 -3.48 7.39
C ILE A 163 -0.03 -2.72 6.79
N THR A 164 1.15 -3.32 6.85
CA THR A 164 2.37 -2.73 6.31
C THR A 164 2.99 -3.69 5.29
N ALA A 165 3.47 -3.13 4.21
CA ALA A 165 4.30 -3.79 3.21
C ALA A 165 5.69 -3.17 3.21
N ASN A 166 6.73 -4.00 3.17
CA ASN A 166 8.11 -3.58 2.94
C ASN A 166 8.46 -3.85 1.49
N ILE A 167 8.80 -2.80 0.77
CA ILE A 167 9.18 -2.86 -0.64
C ILE A 167 10.71 -2.75 -0.73
N THR A 168 11.34 -3.81 -1.21
CA THR A 168 12.79 -3.84 -1.47
C THR A 168 13.03 -3.57 -2.93
N VAL A 169 13.86 -2.57 -3.22
CA VAL A 169 14.20 -2.12 -4.58
C VAL A 169 15.67 -2.35 -4.82
N THR A 170 16.00 -2.94 -5.96
CA THR A 170 17.38 -3.16 -6.40
C THR A 170 17.59 -2.47 -7.75
N SER A 171 18.64 -1.67 -7.86
CA SER A 171 19.10 -1.12 -9.13
C SER A 171 19.96 -2.15 -9.87
N VAL A 172 19.91 -2.13 -11.19
CA VAL A 172 20.75 -2.96 -12.07
C VAL A 172 21.45 -2.04 -13.04
N TYR A 173 22.77 -2.02 -13.00
CA TYR A 173 23.60 -1.30 -13.95
C TYR A 173 24.06 -2.24 -15.06
N THR A 174 23.81 -1.91 -16.33
CA THR A 174 24.17 -2.74 -17.47
C THR A 174 25.09 -1.98 -18.43
N TYR A 175 26.26 -2.54 -18.72
CA TYR A 175 27.21 -2.06 -19.70
C TYR A 175 27.95 -3.23 -20.37
N ASN A 176 28.13 -3.18 -21.69
CA ASN A 176 28.74 -4.23 -22.50
C ASN A 176 28.10 -5.62 -22.24
N ASP A 177 26.76 -5.68 -22.23
CA ASP A 177 25.97 -6.92 -21.99
C ASP A 177 26.22 -7.60 -20.63
N VAL A 178 26.85 -6.91 -19.67
CA VAL A 178 27.04 -7.39 -18.31
C VAL A 178 26.20 -6.53 -17.37
N SER A 179 25.32 -7.19 -16.64
CA SER A 179 24.42 -6.56 -15.66
C SER A 179 24.95 -6.77 -14.25
N CYS A 180 25.04 -5.70 -13.48
CA CYS A 180 25.55 -5.67 -12.11
C CYS A 180 24.46 -5.15 -11.17
N ASP A 181 24.09 -5.96 -10.17
CA ASP A 181 23.12 -5.57 -9.15
C ASP A 181 23.78 -4.58 -8.16
N GLY A 182 23.07 -3.49 -7.88
CA GLY A 182 23.45 -2.51 -6.87
C GLY A 182 22.97 -2.89 -5.47
N GLU A 183 23.32 -2.05 -4.48
CA GLU A 183 22.78 -2.19 -3.13
C GLU A 183 21.29 -1.89 -3.12
N SER A 184 20.53 -2.77 -2.47
CA SER A 184 19.08 -2.63 -2.36
C SER A 184 18.69 -1.60 -1.30
N ALA A 185 17.66 -0.81 -1.57
CA ALA A 185 16.97 0.03 -0.60
C ALA A 185 15.61 -0.56 -0.24
N THR A 186 15.16 -0.31 0.98
CA THR A 186 13.83 -0.74 1.46
C THR A 186 13.08 0.46 2.01
N PHE A 187 11.80 0.55 1.69
CA PHE A 187 10.85 1.52 2.25
C PHE A 187 9.54 0.82 2.58
N SER A 188 8.72 1.46 3.43
CA SER A 188 7.45 0.90 3.88
C SER A 188 6.24 1.66 3.32
N MET A 189 5.16 0.91 3.08
CA MET A 189 3.82 1.46 2.86
C MET A 189 2.88 0.87 3.89
N THR A 190 2.28 1.73 4.72
CA THR A 190 1.29 1.34 5.73
C THR A 190 -0.08 1.81 5.27
N VAL A 191 -1.03 0.88 5.22
CA VAL A 191 -2.43 1.16 4.88
C VAL A 191 -3.30 0.91 6.10
N ASN A 192 -3.88 1.98 6.61
CA ASN A 192 -4.82 1.95 7.71
C ASN A 192 -6.20 1.48 7.22
N PRO A 193 -6.99 0.74 8.00
CA PRO A 193 -8.35 0.33 7.63
C PRO A 193 -9.31 1.53 7.60
N SER A 194 -10.43 1.39 6.89
CA SER A 194 -11.60 2.26 7.07
C SER A 194 -12.44 1.71 8.22
N PRO A 195 -12.56 2.40 9.36
CA PRO A 195 -13.30 1.88 10.50
C PRO A 195 -14.81 1.78 10.21
N LEU A 196 -15.46 0.76 10.77
CA LEU A 196 -16.90 0.55 10.65
C LEU A 196 -17.60 1.00 11.93
N VAL A 197 -18.87 1.42 11.82
CA VAL A 197 -19.75 1.68 12.96
C VAL A 197 -20.64 0.47 13.18
N GLU A 198 -20.71 0.00 14.43
CA GLU A 198 -21.67 -0.99 14.91
C GLU A 198 -22.54 -0.36 15.99
N PHE A 199 -23.85 -0.56 15.91
CA PHE A 199 -24.82 -0.10 16.91
C PHE A 199 -25.15 -1.24 17.88
N SER A 200 -25.31 -0.92 19.17
CA SER A 200 -25.66 -1.93 20.19
C SER A 200 -27.10 -2.44 20.08
N GLU A 201 -27.95 -1.78 19.31
CA GLU A 201 -29.34 -2.09 19.09
C GLU A 201 -29.67 -2.08 17.60
N ASP A 202 -30.64 -2.86 17.19
CA ASP A 202 -31.26 -2.79 15.88
C ASP A 202 -32.18 -1.56 15.78
N ASP A 203 -32.60 -1.19 14.55
CA ASP A 203 -33.57 -0.13 14.30
C ASP A 203 -34.79 -0.25 15.21
N GLN A 204 -35.21 0.86 15.79
CA GLN A 204 -36.32 0.88 16.75
C GLN A 204 -37.67 1.26 16.11
N PHE A 205 -38.72 0.63 16.62
CA PHE A 205 -40.09 0.94 16.29
C PHE A 205 -40.81 1.31 17.57
N ILE A 206 -41.21 2.55 17.72
CA ILE A 206 -41.91 3.07 18.90
C ILE A 206 -43.23 3.72 18.54
N THR A 207 -44.09 3.95 19.53
CA THR A 207 -45.30 4.72 19.39
C THR A 207 -45.09 6.17 19.86
N SER A 208 -45.80 7.13 19.29
CA SER A 208 -45.77 8.53 19.69
C SER A 208 -45.94 8.67 21.21
N GLY A 209 -44.98 9.30 21.87
CA GLY A 209 -44.89 9.48 23.31
C GLY A 209 -44.02 8.44 24.04
N ASP A 210 -43.57 7.39 23.35
CA ASP A 210 -42.60 6.44 23.92
C ASP A 210 -41.19 7.00 23.93
N THR A 211 -40.35 6.42 24.79
CA THR A 211 -38.92 6.77 24.89
C THR A 211 -38.07 5.69 24.22
N THR A 212 -37.12 6.09 23.36
CA THR A 212 -36.15 5.19 22.73
C THR A 212 -35.21 4.58 23.77
N VAL A 213 -34.60 3.42 23.48
CA VAL A 213 -33.46 2.93 24.28
C VAL A 213 -32.18 3.64 23.81
N PRO A 214 -31.23 3.90 24.71
CA PRO A 214 -29.93 4.48 24.32
C PRO A 214 -29.15 3.48 23.50
N VAL A 215 -28.38 3.96 22.51
CA VAL A 215 -27.59 3.15 21.60
C VAL A 215 -26.12 3.51 21.75
N THR A 216 -25.29 2.51 22.06
CA THR A 216 -23.83 2.67 22.14
C THR A 216 -23.20 2.33 20.79
N LEU A 217 -22.24 3.12 20.37
CA LEU A 217 -21.47 2.91 19.15
C LEU A 217 -20.20 2.10 19.47
N SER A 218 -19.85 1.18 18.60
CA SER A 218 -18.65 0.36 18.68
C SER A 218 -18.07 0.12 17.28
N SER A 219 -16.84 -0.41 17.24
CA SER A 219 -16.15 -0.77 16.00
C SER A 219 -15.29 -2.00 16.22
N PRO A 220 -15.13 -2.89 15.23
CA PRO A 220 -14.13 -3.95 15.28
C PRO A 220 -12.70 -3.41 15.08
N THR A 221 -12.53 -2.14 14.66
CA THR A 221 -11.25 -1.45 14.56
C THR A 221 -10.94 -0.77 15.89
N ASP A 222 -9.77 -1.07 16.47
CA ASP A 222 -9.31 -0.44 17.71
C ASP A 222 -8.86 1.02 17.48
N GLY A 223 -8.93 1.85 18.52
CA GLY A 223 -8.43 3.23 18.49
C GLY A 223 -9.26 4.13 17.58
N VAL A 224 -10.59 4.05 17.63
CA VAL A 224 -11.50 4.91 16.89
C VAL A 224 -12.37 5.74 17.81
N THR A 225 -12.80 6.89 17.34
CA THR A 225 -13.78 7.77 17.96
C THR A 225 -15.03 7.83 17.09
N PHE A 226 -16.18 8.12 17.70
CA PHE A 226 -17.46 8.17 16.99
C PHE A 226 -18.06 9.56 17.08
N THR A 227 -18.62 10.00 15.96
CA THR A 227 -19.49 11.18 15.89
C THR A 227 -20.81 10.78 15.23
N TRP A 228 -21.89 11.41 15.64
CA TRP A 228 -23.18 11.20 14.99
C TRP A 228 -23.96 12.51 14.88
N THR A 229 -24.84 12.56 13.88
CA THR A 229 -25.81 13.61 13.66
C THR A 229 -27.20 13.00 13.52
N VAL A 230 -28.25 13.76 13.78
CA VAL A 230 -29.63 13.27 13.62
C VAL A 230 -30.43 14.19 12.69
N ALA A 231 -31.24 13.55 11.85
CA ALA A 231 -32.25 14.16 11.02
C ALA A 231 -33.62 13.53 11.35
N ALA A 232 -34.65 14.35 11.48
CA ALA A 232 -36.02 13.89 11.71
C ALA A 232 -36.94 14.43 10.61
N GLU A 233 -37.93 13.62 10.23
CA GLU A 233 -38.97 14.07 9.33
C GLU A 233 -39.90 15.12 9.95
N ASP A 234 -40.47 15.97 9.11
CA ASP A 234 -41.44 17.00 9.55
C ASP A 234 -42.61 16.38 10.26
N GLY A 235 -42.92 16.85 11.48
CA GLY A 235 -43.96 16.29 12.33
C GLY A 235 -43.42 15.49 13.52
N ILE A 236 -42.14 15.20 13.57
CA ILE A 236 -41.47 14.68 14.77
C ILE A 236 -41.12 15.82 15.70
N THR A 237 -41.41 15.64 17.00
CA THR A 237 -40.98 16.54 18.08
C THR A 237 -40.42 15.74 19.25
N GLY A 238 -39.75 16.40 20.20
CA GLY A 238 -39.19 15.75 21.38
C GLY A 238 -37.69 15.49 21.30
N LEU A 239 -37.05 15.62 20.14
CA LEU A 239 -35.59 15.58 20.04
C LEU A 239 -34.96 16.69 20.90
N THR A 240 -34.02 16.31 21.77
CA THR A 240 -33.28 17.23 22.64
C THR A 240 -31.84 17.43 22.19
N THR A 241 -31.32 16.51 21.38
CA THR A 241 -29.95 16.55 20.82
C THR A 241 -29.99 16.50 19.30
N THR A 242 -29.03 17.12 18.63
CA THR A 242 -28.89 17.12 17.17
C THR A 242 -27.60 16.45 16.69
N SER A 243 -26.66 16.19 17.60
CA SER A 243 -25.38 15.51 17.34
C SER A 243 -24.75 15.10 18.65
N GLY A 244 -23.78 14.19 18.60
CA GLY A 244 -23.01 13.75 19.75
C GLY A 244 -21.87 12.80 19.39
N THR A 245 -21.34 12.14 20.43
CA THR A 245 -20.25 11.16 20.32
C THR A 245 -20.63 9.88 21.07
N ASP A 246 -20.07 8.76 20.67
CA ASP A 246 -20.06 7.47 21.34
C ASP A 246 -21.40 6.84 21.71
N THR A 247 -22.37 7.63 22.12
CA THR A 247 -23.70 7.13 22.55
C THR A 247 -24.81 8.04 22.02
N ILE A 248 -25.82 7.46 21.41
CA ILE A 248 -27.08 8.12 21.07
C ILE A 248 -27.97 8.03 22.32
N PRO A 249 -28.37 9.14 22.92
CA PRO A 249 -29.16 9.14 24.15
C PRO A 249 -30.60 8.68 23.89
N ALA A 250 -31.25 8.24 24.94
CA ALA A 250 -32.69 7.98 24.92
C ALA A 250 -33.45 9.31 24.74
N GLU A 251 -34.42 9.33 23.82
CA GLU A 251 -35.26 10.49 23.51
C GLU A 251 -36.76 10.10 23.57
N THR A 252 -37.60 10.96 24.11
CA THR A 252 -39.07 10.78 24.06
C THR A 252 -39.59 11.49 22.84
N LEU A 253 -40.06 10.68 21.84
CA LEU A 253 -40.41 11.20 20.54
C LEU A 253 -41.92 11.24 20.34
N PHE A 254 -42.39 12.30 19.72
CA PHE A 254 -43.81 12.47 19.38
C PHE A 254 -43.97 12.63 17.88
N ASN A 255 -44.90 11.87 17.30
CA ASN A 255 -45.36 12.00 15.94
C ASN A 255 -46.70 12.73 15.93
N THR A 256 -46.75 13.93 15.37
CA THR A 256 -47.92 14.79 15.33
C THR A 256 -48.79 14.56 14.09
N THR A 257 -48.42 13.59 13.25
CA THR A 257 -49.14 13.26 12.00
C THR A 257 -49.95 11.99 12.17
N THR A 258 -50.51 11.50 11.07
CA THR A 258 -51.31 10.27 11.01
C THR A 258 -50.57 9.09 10.34
N GLU A 259 -49.35 9.33 9.86
CA GLU A 259 -48.51 8.32 9.20
C GLU A 259 -47.26 8.06 10.03
N PRO A 260 -46.63 6.87 9.96
CA PRO A 260 -45.34 6.63 10.58
C PRO A 260 -44.27 7.59 10.01
N LEU A 261 -43.44 8.15 10.88
CA LEU A 261 -42.32 9.04 10.52
C LEU A 261 -41.03 8.48 11.06
N THR A 262 -39.89 8.87 10.45
CA THR A 262 -38.56 8.39 10.84
C THR A 262 -37.69 9.48 11.44
N VAL A 263 -36.80 9.03 12.34
CA VAL A 263 -35.66 9.77 12.84
C VAL A 263 -34.43 8.96 12.48
N THR A 264 -33.52 9.55 11.71
CA THR A 264 -32.29 8.90 11.24
C THR A 264 -31.08 9.49 11.95
N TYR A 265 -30.33 8.67 12.64
CA TYR A 265 -29.03 9.00 13.22
C TYR A 265 -27.95 8.48 12.28
N THR A 266 -27.15 9.36 11.73
CA THR A 266 -26.00 9.02 10.87
C THR A 266 -24.73 9.08 11.69
N ALA A 267 -24.06 7.96 11.89
CA ALA A 267 -22.83 7.84 12.66
C ALA A 267 -21.61 7.59 11.76
N ILE A 268 -20.47 8.14 12.16
CA ILE A 268 -19.18 7.98 11.49
C ILE A 268 -18.14 7.60 12.55
N ALA A 269 -17.33 6.59 12.23
CA ALA A 269 -16.14 6.24 13.00
C ALA A 269 -14.91 6.87 12.36
N THR A 270 -14.02 7.46 13.16
CA THR A 270 -12.77 8.06 12.71
C THR A 270 -11.62 7.48 13.55
N GLY A 271 -10.53 7.08 12.90
CA GLY A 271 -9.32 6.61 13.56
C GLY A 271 -8.73 7.68 14.49
N ASP A 272 -8.06 7.25 15.56
CA ASP A 272 -7.39 8.12 16.53
C ASP A 272 -6.04 8.61 15.98
N VAL A 273 -5.35 9.44 16.76
CA VAL A 273 -4.10 10.14 16.38
C VAL A 273 -3.07 9.21 15.72
N GLY A 274 -2.68 9.58 14.49
CA GLY A 274 -1.75 8.81 13.65
C GLY A 274 -2.41 7.76 12.76
N PHE A 275 -3.73 7.66 12.83
CA PHE A 275 -4.55 6.80 12.01
C PHE A 275 -5.51 7.60 11.11
N ASP A 276 -6.13 8.66 11.59
CA ASP A 276 -6.96 9.71 10.95
C ASP A 276 -7.83 9.27 9.73
N CYS A 277 -8.15 7.97 9.62
CA CYS A 277 -8.97 7.45 8.53
C CYS A 277 -10.44 7.47 8.92
N GLU A 278 -11.27 8.03 8.07
CA GLU A 278 -12.71 8.11 8.26
C GLU A 278 -13.41 6.91 7.64
N GLY A 279 -14.34 6.33 8.40
CA GLY A 279 -15.21 5.26 7.94
C GLY A 279 -16.38 5.78 7.10
N LEU A 280 -17.11 4.87 6.48
CA LEU A 280 -18.35 5.23 5.78
C LEU A 280 -19.44 5.58 6.79
N PRO A 281 -20.26 6.63 6.53
CA PRO A 281 -21.45 6.94 7.33
C PRO A 281 -22.38 5.73 7.39
N THR A 282 -22.88 5.43 8.58
CA THR A 282 -23.82 4.33 8.81
C THR A 282 -25.04 4.87 9.55
N ASP A 283 -26.22 4.51 9.07
CA ASP A 283 -27.49 5.01 9.59
C ASP A 283 -28.10 4.03 10.60
N TYR A 284 -28.71 4.61 11.64
CA TYR A 284 -29.57 3.96 12.61
C TYR A 284 -30.92 4.66 12.60
N VAL A 285 -32.02 3.91 12.44
CA VAL A 285 -33.34 4.48 12.20
C VAL A 285 -34.30 4.17 13.34
N VAL A 286 -35.01 5.19 13.79
CA VAL A 286 -36.15 5.05 14.71
C VAL A 286 -37.42 5.42 13.96
N THR A 287 -38.34 4.46 13.84
CA THR A 287 -39.68 4.69 13.28
C THR A 287 -40.66 4.98 14.41
N VAL A 288 -41.27 6.17 14.34
CA VAL A 288 -42.26 6.64 15.33
C VAL A 288 -43.67 6.51 14.74
N ASN A 289 -44.40 5.52 15.19
CA ASN A 289 -45.79 5.33 14.78
C ASN A 289 -46.68 6.37 15.44
N PRO A 290 -47.69 6.87 14.73
CA PRO A 290 -48.63 7.80 15.33
C PRO A 290 -49.49 7.13 16.42
N LEU A 291 -49.95 7.92 17.39
CA LEU A 291 -50.87 7.43 18.43
C LEU A 291 -52.26 7.27 17.84
N ALA A 292 -52.75 6.02 17.85
CA ALA A 292 -54.08 5.71 17.36
C ALA A 292 -55.16 6.30 18.28
N GLN A 293 -56.07 7.06 17.71
CA GLN A 293 -57.25 7.58 18.40
C GLN A 293 -58.52 7.13 17.69
N VAL A 294 -59.50 6.63 18.44
CA VAL A 294 -60.78 6.31 17.92
C VAL A 294 -61.58 7.59 17.67
N ASN A 295 -62.10 7.74 16.48
CA ASN A 295 -62.96 8.88 16.17
C ASN A 295 -64.26 8.82 16.98
N PRO A 296 -64.77 9.97 17.45
CA PRO A 296 -66.02 10.02 18.19
C PRO A 296 -67.16 9.40 17.38
N VAL A 297 -67.91 8.52 18.02
CA VAL A 297 -69.11 7.93 17.45
C VAL A 297 -70.31 8.78 17.91
N ASN A 298 -71.15 9.17 16.98
CA ASN A 298 -72.39 9.93 17.30
C ASN A 298 -73.42 9.04 18.01
N ASP A 299 -74.20 9.65 18.93
CA ASP A 299 -75.32 8.99 19.57
C ASP A 299 -76.33 8.51 18.50
N GLN A 300 -76.74 7.27 18.64
CA GLN A 300 -77.75 6.68 17.74
C GLN A 300 -79.07 6.42 18.47
N VAL A 301 -80.12 6.76 17.82
CA VAL A 301 -81.49 6.49 18.30
C VAL A 301 -82.10 5.46 17.34
N VAL A 302 -82.44 4.28 17.86
CA VAL A 302 -83.06 3.18 17.08
C VAL A 302 -84.36 2.85 17.67
N CYS A 303 -85.28 2.38 16.82
CA CYS A 303 -86.59 1.87 17.28
C CYS A 303 -86.45 0.47 17.85
N ASN A 304 -87.49 0.02 18.59
CA ASN A 304 -87.48 -1.34 19.14
C ASN A 304 -87.32 -2.37 18.02
N GLU A 305 -86.49 -3.38 18.20
CA GLU A 305 -86.16 -4.46 17.26
C GLU A 305 -85.30 -4.05 16.01
N GLU A 306 -84.83 -2.82 15.92
CA GLU A 306 -83.87 -2.43 14.86
C GLU A 306 -82.45 -2.85 15.23
N ASN A 307 -81.70 -3.22 14.18
CA ASN A 307 -80.26 -3.55 14.34
C ASN A 307 -79.45 -2.27 14.47
N LEU A 308 -78.64 -2.21 15.51
CA LEU A 308 -77.67 -1.17 15.71
C LEU A 308 -76.32 -1.57 15.02
N LEU A 309 -75.83 -0.74 14.12
CA LEU A 309 -74.52 -0.88 13.52
C LEU A 309 -73.66 0.33 13.92
N ILE A 310 -72.57 0.08 14.63
CA ILE A 310 -71.62 1.06 14.98
C ILE A 310 -70.33 0.72 14.28
N GLU A 311 -69.85 1.60 13.40
CA GLU A 311 -68.54 1.46 12.75
C GLU A 311 -67.52 2.33 13.52
N PHE A 312 -66.42 1.69 13.95
CA PHE A 312 -65.30 2.40 14.56
C PHE A 312 -64.30 2.78 13.48
N THR A 313 -63.89 4.03 13.50
CA THR A 313 -62.81 4.56 12.65
C THR A 313 -61.74 5.20 13.50
N THR A 314 -60.55 5.38 12.95
CA THR A 314 -59.42 6.01 13.62
C THR A 314 -58.89 7.16 12.79
N ASN A 315 -58.11 8.03 13.41
CA ASN A 315 -57.37 9.11 12.77
C ASN A 315 -56.17 8.63 11.92
N ILE A 316 -55.80 7.34 12.03
CA ILE A 316 -54.64 6.76 11.34
C ILE A 316 -55.06 6.16 10.01
N THR A 317 -54.26 6.37 8.94
CA THR A 317 -54.58 5.96 7.58
C THR A 317 -53.85 4.69 7.14
N GLY A 318 -52.89 4.16 7.91
CA GLY A 318 -52.13 2.96 7.59
C GLY A 318 -52.20 1.87 8.66
N GLY A 319 -51.81 0.64 8.30
CA GLY A 319 -51.71 -0.50 9.20
C GLY A 319 -53.07 -1.23 9.46
N THR A 320 -53.03 -2.25 10.35
CA THR A 320 -54.21 -3.02 10.79
C THR A 320 -54.63 -2.53 12.16
N MET A 321 -55.89 -2.08 12.27
CA MET A 321 -56.47 -1.58 13.52
C MET A 321 -57.35 -2.62 14.17
N THR A 322 -57.23 -2.77 15.47
CA THR A 322 -58.17 -3.55 16.29
C THR A 322 -58.86 -2.64 17.29
N TYR A 323 -60.14 -2.81 17.45
CA TYR A 323 -60.94 -2.01 18.38
C TYR A 323 -61.46 -2.91 19.50
N THR A 324 -61.35 -2.42 20.74
CA THR A 324 -61.98 -3.06 21.91
C THR A 324 -62.94 -2.07 22.53
N TRP A 325 -64.09 -2.55 22.97
CA TRP A 325 -65.13 -1.75 23.66
C TRP A 325 -65.63 -2.50 24.88
N THR A 326 -66.08 -1.80 25.87
CA THR A 326 -66.67 -2.30 27.14
C THR A 326 -68.07 -1.77 27.33
#